data_23148cae75c3074ab5b9a027a534be33
#
_entry.id   23148cae75c3074ab5b9a027a534be33
#
_cell.length_a   1.000
_cell.length_b   1.000
_cell.length_c   1.000
_cell.angle_alpha   90.00
_cell.angle_beta   90.00
_cell.angle_gamma   90.00
#
_symmetry.space_group_name_H-M   'P 1'
#
loop_
_entity.id
_entity.type
_entity.pdbx_description
1 polymer ?
#
loop_
_entity_poly.entity_id
_entity_poly.type
_entity_poly.pdbx_seq_one_letter_code
_entity_poly.pdbx_strand_id
1 'polypeptide(L)'
;MKKTPVINPESQDVAELQAMVKALMVSENQWKQERQSLLEQLKLAFDRQFAKRSEALKPYDESQGDLFNEVECEAAKEEEVEVVTTTTTTKKRGKRKPLPKTLPREVIELDLDDNEKQCACCQHSLHKIGEDRSEKLEFSPAVLKVLEYVRPKYACRQCEQTEDKSRIVQKPAPQSIIPKSFATESLLANIILGKYQYAMPLYRQESLFTQSGIELSRTTMARWIIQVSDKFEPLYEALKAHLLQQVVVQADETPLNVLKEDKQCYMWLYCSGADSPDAALPNVKNIALYDYQNSRARACPVAFLEDYSGYLQTDGYGAYDGLHHVTNVGCLAHARRKFMDAKK
;
A
#
# COMPACT_ATOMS: atom_id res chain seq x y z
N MET A 1 -37.84 30.51 30.28
CA MET A 1 -38.43 30.88 28.97
C MET A 1 -38.18 32.35 28.74
N LYS A 2 -37.25 32.69 27.89
CA LYS A 2 -37.00 34.09 27.49
C LYS A 2 -38.00 34.47 26.41
N LYS A 3 -38.76 35.56 26.65
CA LYS A 3 -39.78 36.02 25.72
C LYS A 3 -39.13 36.40 24.39
N THR A 4 -39.57 35.83 23.32
CA THR A 4 -39.26 36.26 21.94
C THR A 4 -39.72 37.71 21.76
N PRO A 5 -38.91 38.59 21.18
CA PRO A 5 -39.36 39.96 20.89
C PRO A 5 -40.56 39.92 19.93
N VAL A 6 -41.59 40.71 20.26
CA VAL A 6 -42.77 40.83 19.39
C VAL A 6 -42.32 41.61 18.16
N ILE A 7 -42.33 40.94 17.01
CA ILE A 7 -41.93 41.49 15.74
C ILE A 7 -43.17 42.11 15.09
N ASN A 8 -43.14 43.44 14.84
CA ASN A 8 -44.17 44.09 14.03
C ASN A 8 -43.62 44.31 12.60
N PRO A 9 -44.00 43.46 11.62
CA PRO A 9 -43.46 43.49 10.27
C PRO A 9 -43.93 44.70 9.43
N GLU A 10 -44.88 45.47 9.95
CA GLU A 10 -45.46 46.63 9.23
C GLU A 10 -44.95 47.98 9.68
N SER A 11 -43.96 48.04 10.57
CA SER A 11 -43.35 49.29 11.02
C SER A 11 -42.61 49.98 9.88
N GLN A 12 -42.88 51.27 9.68
CA GLN A 12 -42.22 52.11 8.66
C GLN A 12 -41.06 52.95 9.28
N ASP A 13 -40.81 52.79 10.59
CA ASP A 13 -39.71 53.51 11.27
C ASP A 13 -38.37 52.75 11.07
N VAL A 14 -37.43 53.39 10.42
CA VAL A 14 -36.11 52.85 10.07
C VAL A 14 -35.31 52.50 11.34
N ALA A 15 -35.44 53.25 12.43
CA ALA A 15 -34.74 53.00 13.69
C ALA A 15 -35.29 51.72 14.37
N GLU A 16 -36.61 51.53 14.33
CA GLU A 16 -37.28 50.34 14.89
C GLU A 16 -36.92 49.05 14.06
N LEU A 17 -36.90 49.17 12.76
CA LEU A 17 -36.48 48.09 11.87
C LEU A 17 -35.01 47.68 12.09
N GLN A 18 -34.11 48.64 12.25
CA GLN A 18 -32.70 48.40 12.56
C GLN A 18 -32.53 47.69 13.92
N ALA A 19 -33.31 48.08 14.94
CA ALA A 19 -33.29 47.43 16.24
C ALA A 19 -33.78 45.98 16.14
N MET A 20 -34.85 45.74 15.38
CA MET A 20 -35.35 44.39 15.11
C MET A 20 -34.33 43.51 14.40
N VAL A 21 -33.68 44.00 13.35
CA VAL A 21 -32.65 43.26 12.63
C VAL A 21 -31.49 42.87 13.56
N LYS A 22 -31.03 43.83 14.43
CA LYS A 22 -30.00 43.52 15.42
C LYS A 22 -30.47 42.46 16.43
N ALA A 23 -31.70 42.51 16.90
CA ALA A 23 -32.27 41.52 17.80
C ALA A 23 -32.37 40.15 17.17
N LEU A 24 -32.77 40.09 15.87
CA LEU A 24 -32.83 38.85 15.12
C LEU A 24 -31.43 38.24 14.87
N MET A 25 -30.43 39.05 14.54
CA MET A 25 -29.03 38.61 14.41
C MET A 25 -28.46 38.03 15.72
N VAL A 26 -28.77 38.66 16.86
CA VAL A 26 -28.37 38.15 18.16
C VAL A 26 -29.07 36.81 18.46
N SER A 27 -30.37 36.72 18.19
CA SER A 27 -31.14 35.49 18.35
C SER A 27 -30.61 34.38 17.45
N GLU A 28 -30.33 34.67 16.18
CA GLU A 28 -29.77 33.70 15.23
C GLU A 28 -28.42 33.16 15.72
N ASN A 29 -27.53 34.04 16.21
CA ASN A 29 -26.25 33.60 16.76
C ASN A 29 -26.40 32.72 18.00
N GLN A 30 -27.36 33.03 18.87
CA GLN A 30 -27.68 32.18 20.03
C GLN A 30 -28.19 30.80 19.58
N TRP A 31 -29.09 30.75 18.61
CA TRP A 31 -29.59 29.51 18.06
C TRP A 31 -28.47 28.65 17.37
N LYS A 32 -27.54 29.31 16.69
CA LYS A 32 -26.37 28.62 16.10
C LYS A 32 -25.48 28.00 17.19
N GLN A 33 -25.23 28.73 18.28
CA GLN A 33 -24.43 28.23 19.41
C GLN A 33 -25.15 27.09 20.15
N GLU A 34 -26.45 27.22 20.42
CA GLU A 34 -27.23 26.13 21.05
C GLU A 34 -27.27 24.87 20.17
N ARG A 35 -27.49 25.05 18.87
CA ARG A 35 -27.46 23.91 17.93
C ARG A 35 -26.09 23.22 17.91
N GLN A 36 -25.01 23.99 17.91
CA GLN A 36 -23.64 23.45 17.97
C GLN A 36 -23.43 22.64 19.25
N SER A 37 -23.80 23.20 20.39
CA SER A 37 -23.70 22.51 21.69
C SER A 37 -24.52 21.23 21.75
N LEU A 38 -25.75 21.25 21.22
CA LEU A 38 -26.59 20.05 21.15
C LEU A 38 -26.00 18.97 20.23
N LEU A 39 -25.41 19.36 19.08
CA LEU A 39 -24.74 18.43 18.19
C LEU A 39 -23.50 17.80 18.85
N GLU A 40 -22.74 18.57 19.61
CA GLU A 40 -21.60 18.04 20.38
C GLU A 40 -22.03 17.09 21.48
N GLN A 41 -23.11 17.42 22.22
CA GLN A 41 -23.66 16.52 23.23
C GLN A 41 -24.23 15.23 22.62
N LEU A 42 -24.87 15.33 21.46
CA LEU A 42 -25.39 14.18 20.73
C LEU A 42 -24.25 13.27 20.24
N LYS A 43 -23.18 13.88 19.72
CA LYS A 43 -21.97 13.16 19.31
C LYS A 43 -21.32 12.45 20.50
N LEU A 44 -21.15 13.13 21.63
CA LEU A 44 -20.64 12.53 22.86
C LEU A 44 -21.53 11.41 23.41
N ALA A 45 -22.84 11.54 23.28
CA ALA A 45 -23.79 10.50 23.70
C ALA A 45 -23.70 9.27 22.78
N PHE A 46 -23.58 9.47 21.46
CA PHE A 46 -23.32 8.40 20.49
C PHE A 46 -22.00 7.70 20.78
N ASP A 47 -20.92 8.46 21.01
CA ASP A 47 -19.61 7.88 21.32
C ASP A 47 -19.64 7.07 22.63
N ARG A 48 -20.41 7.50 23.64
CA ARG A 48 -20.58 6.74 24.89
C ARG A 48 -21.39 5.45 24.71
N GLN A 49 -22.35 5.44 23.80
CA GLN A 49 -23.30 4.33 23.63
C GLN A 49 -22.83 3.31 22.58
N PHE A 50 -22.08 3.76 21.57
CA PHE A 50 -21.68 2.94 20.43
C PHE A 50 -20.16 2.80 20.28
N ALA A 51 -19.34 3.59 21.01
CA ALA A 51 -17.90 3.34 21.05
C ALA A 51 -17.68 1.96 21.66
N LYS A 52 -17.15 1.05 20.85
CA LYS A 52 -16.74 -0.28 21.33
C LYS A 52 -15.82 -0.07 22.52
N ARG A 53 -16.12 -0.71 23.64
CA ARG A 53 -15.21 -0.91 24.76
C ARG A 53 -14.12 -1.93 24.34
N SER A 54 -13.35 -1.62 23.32
CA SER A 54 -12.05 -2.20 23.13
C SER A 54 -11.07 -1.33 23.94
N GLU A 55 -10.11 -1.94 24.58
CA GLU A 55 -9.04 -1.27 25.31
C GLU A 55 -8.62 -0.03 24.55
N ALA A 56 -8.86 1.13 25.15
CA ALA A 56 -8.73 2.40 24.47
C ALA A 56 -7.28 2.55 24.01
N LEU A 57 -7.02 2.32 22.75
CA LEU A 57 -5.88 2.91 22.08
C LEU A 57 -5.99 4.41 22.35
N LYS A 58 -4.96 4.96 22.98
CA LYS A 58 -4.81 6.40 23.24
C LYS A 58 -5.14 7.20 21.98
N PRO A 59 -5.61 8.45 22.10
CA PRO A 59 -5.88 9.29 20.95
C PRO A 59 -4.70 9.18 19.97
N TYR A 60 -5.04 9.01 18.71
CA TYR A 60 -4.16 8.87 17.55
C TYR A 60 -2.85 9.64 17.76
N ASP A 61 -1.77 8.91 17.90
CA ASP A 61 -0.43 9.48 17.87
C ASP A 61 -0.06 9.63 16.40
N GLU A 62 0.12 10.88 15.94
CA GLU A 62 0.52 11.19 14.55
C GLU A 62 1.80 10.45 14.11
N SER A 63 2.56 9.91 15.05
CA SER A 63 3.72 9.05 14.79
C SER A 63 3.35 7.63 14.37
N GLN A 64 2.10 7.20 14.59
CA GLN A 64 1.60 5.89 14.24
C GLN A 64 0.80 5.98 12.94
N GLY A 65 1.52 6.00 11.80
CA GLY A 65 0.91 6.02 10.48
C GLY A 65 -0.09 4.87 10.29
N ASP A 66 -1.14 5.13 9.54
CA ASP A 66 -2.16 4.11 9.23
C ASP A 66 -1.52 2.93 8.49
N LEU A 67 -1.77 1.74 9.00
CA LEU A 67 -1.15 0.51 8.51
C LEU A 67 -1.43 0.24 7.02
N PHE A 68 -2.58 0.68 6.53
CA PHE A 68 -3.07 0.32 5.20
C PHE A 68 -2.64 1.29 4.09
N ASN A 69 -2.66 2.59 4.33
CA ASN A 69 -2.29 3.60 3.32
C ASN A 69 -0.98 4.33 3.64
N GLU A 70 -0.18 3.82 4.58
CA GLU A 70 1.14 4.35 4.91
C GLU A 70 2.06 4.42 3.69
N VAL A 71 1.99 3.40 2.80
CA VAL A 71 2.85 3.29 1.63
C VAL A 71 2.58 4.42 0.64
N GLU A 72 1.31 4.65 0.30
CA GLU A 72 0.87 5.69 -0.62
C GLU A 72 1.10 7.10 -0.04
N CYS A 73 0.84 7.28 1.25
CA CYS A 73 1.07 8.55 1.93
C CYS A 73 2.56 8.91 2.00
N GLU A 74 3.42 7.94 2.30
CA GLU A 74 4.87 8.17 2.33
C GLU A 74 5.46 8.37 0.92
N ALA A 75 4.97 7.65 -0.09
CA ALA A 75 5.40 7.82 -1.47
C ALA A 75 5.02 9.20 -2.04
N ALA A 76 3.85 9.73 -1.67
CA ALA A 76 3.35 11.03 -2.14
C ALA A 76 4.09 12.24 -1.54
N LYS A 77 4.64 12.12 -0.33
CA LYS A 77 5.33 13.24 0.36
C LYS A 77 6.50 13.84 -0.43
N GLU A 78 7.20 13.05 -1.24
CA GLU A 78 8.29 13.57 -2.07
C GLU A 78 7.80 14.24 -3.36
N GLU A 79 6.61 13.89 -3.87
CA GLU A 79 6.04 14.53 -5.06
C GLU A 79 5.58 15.96 -4.75
N GLU A 80 5.05 16.21 -3.55
CA GLU A 80 4.64 17.56 -3.12
C GLU A 80 5.83 18.51 -2.91
N VAL A 81 7.00 18.00 -2.55
CA VAL A 81 8.23 18.80 -2.40
C VAL A 81 8.86 19.20 -3.75
N GLU A 82 8.56 18.45 -4.82
CA GLU A 82 9.07 18.76 -6.18
C GLU A 82 8.26 19.86 -6.88
N VAL A 83 7.01 20.13 -6.49
CA VAL A 83 6.10 21.07 -7.18
C VAL A 83 6.25 22.53 -6.71
N VAL A 84 6.89 22.82 -5.58
CA VAL A 84 6.95 24.17 -5.00
C VAL A 84 8.19 24.98 -5.36
N THR A 85 9.10 24.50 -6.26
CA THR A 85 10.26 25.30 -6.65
C THR A 85 10.43 25.39 -8.16
N THR A 86 9.55 26.15 -8.81
CA THR A 86 9.83 26.74 -10.13
C THR A 86 10.70 27.98 -9.97
N THR A 87 11.97 27.81 -9.73
CA THR A 87 13.00 28.74 -10.13
C THR A 87 14.18 27.95 -10.65
N THR A 88 14.49 28.21 -11.92
CA THR A 88 15.56 27.68 -12.73
C THR A 88 16.90 27.61 -12.00
N THR A 89 17.14 26.53 -11.30
CA THR A 89 18.49 26.04 -11.01
C THR A 89 18.43 24.54 -11.13
N THR A 90 19.17 24.00 -12.10
CA THR A 90 19.43 22.57 -12.29
C THR A 90 19.92 21.98 -10.95
N LYS A 91 19.02 21.53 -10.10
CA LYS A 91 19.37 20.75 -8.90
C LYS A 91 19.96 19.43 -9.43
N LYS A 92 21.28 19.28 -9.34
CA LYS A 92 21.93 17.99 -9.46
C LYS A 92 21.21 17.03 -8.51
N ARG A 93 20.60 15.96 -9.03
CA ARG A 93 20.07 14.86 -8.22
C ARG A 93 21.12 14.51 -7.16
N GLY A 94 20.77 14.58 -5.89
CA GLY A 94 21.69 14.25 -4.81
C GLY A 94 22.27 12.86 -5.06
N LYS A 95 23.59 12.73 -5.02
CA LYS A 95 24.26 11.43 -5.16
C LYS A 95 23.77 10.54 -4.02
N ARG A 96 23.29 9.32 -4.35
CA ARG A 96 22.93 8.31 -3.36
C ARG A 96 24.09 8.17 -2.36
N LYS A 97 23.77 8.18 -1.06
CA LYS A 97 24.79 7.90 -0.02
C LYS A 97 25.31 6.47 -0.22
N PRO A 98 26.64 6.27 -0.16
CA PRO A 98 27.20 4.93 -0.28
C PRO A 98 26.76 4.05 0.89
N LEU A 99 26.64 2.74 0.64
CA LEU A 99 26.34 1.78 1.68
C LEU A 99 27.46 1.74 2.75
N PRO A 100 27.13 1.53 4.05
CA PRO A 100 28.12 1.52 5.12
C PRO A 100 29.26 0.53 4.86
N LYS A 101 30.51 0.97 5.03
CA LYS A 101 31.69 0.11 4.85
C LYS A 101 31.84 -0.97 5.93
N THR A 102 31.15 -0.81 7.03
CA THR A 102 31.16 -1.75 8.16
C THR A 102 30.41 -3.06 7.91
N LEU A 103 29.50 -3.08 6.91
CA LEU A 103 28.77 -4.29 6.56
C LEU A 103 29.68 -5.27 5.80
N PRO A 104 29.56 -6.59 6.07
CA PRO A 104 30.26 -7.61 5.29
C PRO A 104 29.85 -7.52 3.83
N ARG A 105 30.85 -7.61 2.92
CA ARG A 105 30.65 -7.59 1.48
C ARG A 105 30.99 -8.94 0.90
N GLU A 106 30.04 -9.48 0.14
CA GLU A 106 30.27 -10.64 -0.69
C GLU A 106 30.49 -10.13 -2.12
N VAL A 107 31.67 -10.42 -2.69
CA VAL A 107 32.01 -10.01 -4.06
C VAL A 107 31.56 -11.10 -5.01
N ILE A 108 30.67 -10.73 -5.93
CA ILE A 108 30.18 -11.61 -6.98
C ILE A 108 30.80 -11.10 -8.29
N GLU A 109 31.77 -11.83 -8.81
CA GLU A 109 32.40 -11.49 -10.08
C GLU A 109 31.55 -12.04 -11.25
N LEU A 110 31.06 -11.14 -12.09
CA LEU A 110 30.29 -11.45 -13.29
C LEU A 110 31.19 -11.27 -14.49
N ASP A 111 32.00 -12.29 -14.76
CA ASP A 111 32.92 -12.28 -15.87
C ASP A 111 32.30 -12.91 -17.14
N LEU A 112 32.89 -12.63 -18.29
CA LEU A 112 32.55 -13.29 -19.55
C LEU A 112 33.05 -14.74 -19.51
N ASP A 113 32.30 -15.64 -20.15
CA ASP A 113 32.79 -16.99 -20.37
C ASP A 113 33.99 -17.01 -21.32
N ASP A 114 34.85 -18.03 -21.24
CA ASP A 114 36.08 -18.09 -22.03
C ASP A 114 35.84 -18.00 -23.55
N ASN A 115 34.68 -18.50 -24.00
CA ASN A 115 34.29 -18.37 -25.43
C ASN A 115 33.86 -16.94 -25.79
N GLU A 116 33.39 -16.13 -24.82
CA GLU A 116 33.00 -14.74 -25.06
C GLU A 116 34.16 -13.77 -24.94
N LYS A 117 35.32 -14.23 -24.45
CA LYS A 117 36.58 -13.44 -24.38
C LYS A 117 37.33 -13.35 -25.73
N GLN A 118 36.69 -13.75 -26.82
CA GLN A 118 37.21 -13.61 -28.17
C GLN A 118 36.50 -12.47 -28.91
N CYS A 119 37.23 -11.69 -29.67
CA CYS A 119 36.68 -10.60 -30.48
C CYS A 119 35.82 -11.18 -31.61
N ALA A 120 34.54 -10.83 -31.66
CA ALA A 120 33.63 -11.30 -32.70
C ALA A 120 34.01 -10.80 -34.13
N CYS A 121 34.90 -9.81 -34.26
CA CYS A 121 35.33 -9.25 -35.52
C CYS A 121 36.61 -9.93 -36.02
N CYS A 122 37.65 -10.05 -35.19
CA CYS A 122 38.96 -10.53 -35.59
C CYS A 122 39.46 -11.77 -34.83
N GLN A 123 38.64 -12.36 -34.00
CA GLN A 123 38.88 -13.58 -33.18
C GLN A 123 40.12 -13.52 -32.24
N HIS A 124 40.72 -12.33 -32.06
CA HIS A 124 41.78 -12.16 -31.09
C HIS A 124 41.22 -12.06 -29.68
N SER A 125 42.05 -12.45 -28.67
CA SER A 125 41.68 -12.37 -27.26
C SER A 125 41.41 -10.94 -26.83
N LEU A 126 40.32 -10.76 -26.11
CA LEU A 126 39.97 -9.46 -25.49
C LEU A 126 40.85 -9.24 -24.25
N HIS A 127 41.24 -8.01 -24.00
CA HIS A 127 41.93 -7.62 -22.75
C HIS A 127 41.04 -6.80 -21.85
N LYS A 128 41.16 -6.98 -20.56
CA LYS A 128 40.39 -6.24 -19.52
C LYS A 128 40.86 -4.78 -19.51
N ILE A 129 39.97 -3.85 -19.75
CA ILE A 129 40.22 -2.40 -19.75
C ILE A 129 39.70 -1.69 -18.49
N GLY A 130 38.85 -2.34 -17.73
CA GLY A 130 38.27 -1.80 -16.51
C GLY A 130 37.19 -2.72 -15.95
N GLU A 131 36.55 -2.25 -14.92
CA GLU A 131 35.43 -2.94 -14.27
C GLU A 131 34.39 -1.93 -13.78
N ASP A 132 33.11 -2.31 -13.84
CA ASP A 132 32.03 -1.58 -13.18
C ASP A 132 31.67 -2.31 -11.91
N ARG A 133 31.63 -1.57 -10.80
CA ARG A 133 31.19 -2.08 -9.49
C ARG A 133 29.84 -1.52 -9.15
N SER A 134 28.90 -2.40 -8.79
CA SER A 134 27.60 -2.01 -8.28
C SER A 134 27.32 -2.76 -6.99
N GLU A 135 26.75 -2.07 -6.01
CA GLU A 135 26.42 -2.65 -4.72
C GLU A 135 24.91 -2.83 -4.58
N LYS A 136 24.49 -3.99 -4.05
CA LYS A 136 23.13 -4.27 -3.64
C LYS A 136 23.11 -4.71 -2.19
N LEU A 137 22.07 -4.28 -1.47
CA LEU A 137 21.86 -4.68 -0.08
C LEU A 137 21.01 -5.95 -0.05
N GLU A 138 21.55 -7.01 0.52
CA GLU A 138 20.85 -8.26 0.73
C GLU A 138 20.45 -8.39 2.20
N PHE A 139 19.25 -8.90 2.43
CA PHE A 139 18.76 -9.25 3.75
C PHE A 139 18.43 -10.75 3.78
N SER A 140 19.17 -11.48 4.59
CA SER A 140 18.79 -12.82 5.04
C SER A 140 18.33 -12.73 6.49
N PRO A 141 17.35 -13.52 6.96
CA PRO A 141 16.93 -13.46 8.35
C PRO A 141 18.13 -13.50 9.30
N ALA A 142 18.27 -12.47 10.13
CA ALA A 142 19.39 -12.24 11.07
C ALA A 142 20.76 -11.88 10.43
N VAL A 143 20.89 -11.75 9.11
CA VAL A 143 22.15 -11.33 8.47
C VAL A 143 21.89 -10.24 7.44
N LEU A 144 22.52 -9.08 7.62
CA LEU A 144 22.50 -7.97 6.70
C LEU A 144 23.87 -7.88 6.02
N LYS A 145 23.90 -8.03 4.69
CA LYS A 145 25.14 -7.99 3.90
C LYS A 145 24.97 -7.16 2.63
N VAL A 146 26.07 -6.70 2.09
CA VAL A 146 26.11 -6.01 0.79
C VAL A 146 26.63 -6.97 -0.27
N LEU A 147 25.88 -7.13 -1.35
CA LEU A 147 26.34 -7.84 -2.56
C LEU A 147 27.00 -6.82 -3.50
N GLU A 148 28.30 -6.94 -3.70
CA GLU A 148 29.05 -6.11 -4.64
C GLU A 148 29.24 -6.85 -5.95
N TYR A 149 28.55 -6.38 -7.01
CA TYR A 149 28.69 -6.94 -8.35
C TYR A 149 29.81 -6.25 -9.11
N VAL A 150 30.89 -7.00 -9.39
CA VAL A 150 32.03 -6.53 -10.18
C VAL A 150 31.88 -7.07 -11.61
N ARG A 151 31.83 -6.17 -12.57
CA ARG A 151 31.69 -6.52 -13.99
C ARG A 151 32.89 -5.96 -14.80
N PRO A 152 33.88 -6.82 -15.13
CA PRO A 152 35.00 -6.41 -15.96
C PRO A 152 34.55 -5.96 -17.36
N LYS A 153 35.27 -4.97 -17.90
CA LYS A 153 35.12 -4.48 -19.29
C LYS A 153 36.32 -4.95 -20.10
N TYR A 154 36.05 -5.47 -21.28
CA TYR A 154 37.05 -5.97 -22.18
C TYR A 154 37.03 -5.20 -23.51
N ALA A 155 38.18 -4.93 -24.06
CA ALA A 155 38.34 -4.34 -25.41
C ALA A 155 39.33 -5.14 -26.25
N CYS A 156 39.19 -5.08 -27.57
CA CYS A 156 40.10 -5.72 -28.51
C CYS A 156 41.15 -4.72 -28.97
N ARG A 157 42.42 -4.94 -28.60
CA ARG A 157 43.55 -4.07 -29.03
C ARG A 157 43.73 -4.04 -30.54
N GLN A 158 43.41 -5.14 -31.23
CA GLN A 158 43.56 -5.22 -32.68
C GLN A 158 42.54 -4.33 -33.39
N CYS A 159 41.28 -4.35 -32.94
CA CYS A 159 40.26 -3.48 -33.51
C CYS A 159 40.44 -2.00 -33.14
N GLU A 160 41.06 -1.67 -32.00
CA GLU A 160 41.40 -0.31 -31.59
C GLU A 160 42.44 0.33 -32.56
N GLN A 161 43.30 -0.50 -33.16
CA GLN A 161 44.34 -0.04 -34.09
C GLN A 161 43.88 0.07 -35.54
N THR A 162 42.79 -0.63 -35.91
CA THR A 162 42.38 -0.77 -37.33
C THR A 162 41.09 -0.06 -37.68
N GLU A 163 40.27 0.31 -36.69
CA GLU A 163 38.95 0.93 -36.92
C GLU A 163 38.65 2.04 -35.93
N ASP A 164 37.90 3.05 -36.39
CA ASP A 164 37.42 4.18 -35.58
C ASP A 164 36.42 3.79 -34.47
N LYS A 165 36.15 2.50 -34.26
CA LYS A 165 35.16 2.01 -33.28
C LYS A 165 35.72 0.89 -32.40
N SER A 166 36.27 1.23 -31.24
CA SER A 166 36.59 0.25 -30.24
C SER A 166 35.27 -0.41 -29.68
N ARG A 167 35.18 -1.71 -29.83
CA ARG A 167 34.05 -2.48 -29.31
C ARG A 167 34.35 -2.95 -27.89
N ILE A 168 33.66 -2.33 -26.90
CA ILE A 168 33.74 -2.75 -25.50
C ILE A 168 32.73 -3.83 -25.28
N VAL A 169 33.13 -4.95 -24.67
CA VAL A 169 32.28 -6.07 -24.27
C VAL A 169 32.28 -6.21 -22.75
N GLN A 170 31.10 -6.36 -22.18
CA GLN A 170 30.90 -6.50 -20.74
C GLN A 170 29.69 -7.41 -20.50
N LYS A 171 29.72 -8.25 -19.47
CA LYS A 171 28.55 -9.04 -19.05
C LYS A 171 27.40 -8.13 -18.66
N PRO A 172 26.16 -8.40 -19.09
CA PRO A 172 25.00 -7.60 -18.68
C PRO A 172 24.81 -7.65 -17.16
N ALA A 173 24.27 -6.57 -16.60
CA ALA A 173 23.92 -6.55 -15.17
C ALA A 173 22.80 -7.56 -14.88
N PRO A 174 22.79 -8.17 -13.69
CA PRO A 174 21.66 -9.00 -13.26
C PRO A 174 20.37 -8.21 -13.35
N GLN A 175 19.32 -8.87 -13.82
CA GLN A 175 17.99 -8.28 -13.78
C GLN A 175 17.55 -8.10 -12.33
N SER A 176 16.88 -7.00 -12.05
CA SER A 176 16.34 -6.68 -10.72
C SER A 176 14.87 -6.39 -10.88
N ILE A 177 14.05 -6.82 -9.90
CA ILE A 177 12.61 -6.54 -9.87
C ILE A 177 12.37 -5.04 -10.00
N ILE A 178 13.16 -4.23 -9.28
CA ILE A 178 13.11 -2.77 -9.37
C ILE A 178 14.36 -2.27 -10.09
N PRO A 179 14.24 -1.74 -11.31
CA PRO A 179 15.39 -1.22 -12.05
C PRO A 179 16.12 -0.11 -11.27
N LYS A 180 17.45 -0.15 -11.28
CA LYS A 180 18.32 0.84 -10.61
C LYS A 180 18.17 0.92 -9.07
N SER A 181 17.47 -0.02 -8.44
CA SER A 181 17.42 -0.17 -6.99
C SER A 181 18.67 -0.90 -6.48
N PHE A 182 19.05 -0.62 -5.23
CA PHE A 182 20.06 -1.43 -4.53
C PHE A 182 19.43 -2.57 -3.71
N ALA A 183 18.09 -2.68 -3.70
CA ALA A 183 17.40 -3.76 -3.01
C ALA A 183 17.53 -5.07 -3.78
N THR A 184 17.83 -6.13 -3.06
CA THR A 184 17.65 -7.50 -3.54
C THR A 184 16.20 -7.95 -3.33
N GLU A 185 15.83 -9.04 -3.98
CA GLU A 185 14.52 -9.67 -3.82
C GLU A 185 14.26 -10.07 -2.36
N SER A 186 15.29 -10.52 -1.63
CA SER A 186 15.19 -10.91 -0.22
C SER A 186 14.91 -9.69 0.68
N LEU A 187 15.53 -8.54 0.41
CA LEU A 187 15.24 -7.31 1.14
C LEU A 187 13.81 -6.83 0.88
N LEU A 188 13.36 -6.84 -0.37
CA LEU A 188 11.98 -6.46 -0.73
C LEU A 188 10.96 -7.38 -0.04
N ALA A 189 11.18 -8.69 -0.09
CA ALA A 189 10.34 -9.67 0.59
C ALA A 189 10.27 -9.41 2.11
N ASN A 190 11.42 -9.13 2.75
CA ASN A 190 11.44 -8.82 4.19
C ASN A 190 10.64 -7.56 4.53
N ILE A 191 10.74 -6.50 3.73
CA ILE A 191 9.99 -5.25 3.96
C ILE A 191 8.48 -5.50 3.82
N ILE A 192 8.07 -6.23 2.79
CA ILE A 192 6.66 -6.53 2.51
C ILE A 192 6.08 -7.43 3.60
N LEU A 193 6.74 -8.54 3.94
CA LEU A 193 6.32 -9.44 5.02
C LEU A 193 6.28 -8.72 6.37
N GLY A 194 7.29 -7.89 6.66
CA GLY A 194 7.32 -7.06 7.85
C GLY A 194 6.07 -6.21 7.98
N LYS A 195 5.69 -5.52 6.91
CA LYS A 195 4.52 -4.64 6.92
C LYS A 195 3.20 -5.39 6.96
N TYR A 196 2.98 -6.33 6.07
CA TYR A 196 1.65 -6.92 5.85
C TYR A 196 1.39 -8.20 6.64
N GLN A 197 2.41 -9.00 6.94
CA GLN A 197 2.24 -10.21 7.72
C GLN A 197 2.54 -10.00 9.21
N TYR A 198 3.55 -9.20 9.53
CA TYR A 198 3.97 -8.99 10.92
C TYR A 198 3.50 -7.67 11.51
N ALA A 199 2.62 -6.93 10.80
CA ALA A 199 2.05 -5.66 11.23
C ALA A 199 3.11 -4.64 11.71
N MET A 200 4.29 -4.62 11.07
CA MET A 200 5.39 -3.71 11.39
C MET A 200 5.36 -2.50 10.44
N PRO A 201 4.94 -1.32 10.89
CA PRO A 201 4.90 -0.12 10.07
C PRO A 201 6.27 0.26 9.52
N LEU A 202 6.30 0.95 8.39
CA LEU A 202 7.56 1.30 7.72
C LEU A 202 8.49 2.16 8.59
N TYR A 203 7.94 3.03 9.46
CA TYR A 203 8.76 3.84 10.36
C TYR A 203 9.53 2.99 11.39
N ARG A 204 8.96 1.86 11.85
CA ARG A 204 9.67 0.92 12.73
C ARG A 204 10.75 0.15 11.98
N GLN A 205 10.46 -0.24 10.74
CA GLN A 205 11.46 -0.87 9.86
C GLN A 205 12.62 0.08 9.56
N GLU A 206 12.34 1.36 9.28
CA GLU A 206 13.35 2.42 9.13
C GLU A 206 14.26 2.50 10.37
N SER A 207 13.65 2.49 11.56
CA SER A 207 14.41 2.51 12.82
C SER A 207 15.30 1.27 12.99
N LEU A 208 14.84 0.08 12.60
CA LEU A 208 15.65 -1.15 12.62
C LEU A 208 16.85 -1.07 11.67
N PHE A 209 16.64 -0.57 10.45
CA PHE A 209 17.75 -0.37 9.50
C PHE A 209 18.74 0.67 9.99
N THR A 210 18.25 1.76 10.60
CA THR A 210 19.11 2.80 11.20
C THR A 210 19.97 2.23 12.34
N GLN A 211 19.43 1.39 13.21
CA GLN A 211 20.18 0.69 14.25
C GLN A 211 21.28 -0.22 13.69
N SER A 212 21.07 -0.76 12.49
CA SER A 212 22.06 -1.54 11.75
C SER A 212 23.04 -0.67 10.94
N GLY A 213 23.00 0.65 11.07
CA GLY A 213 23.85 1.60 10.37
C GLY A 213 23.46 1.86 8.91
N ILE A 214 22.21 1.55 8.52
CA ILE A 214 21.72 1.74 7.15
C ILE A 214 20.67 2.84 7.15
N GLU A 215 20.91 3.86 6.33
CA GLU A 215 19.92 4.91 6.05
C GLU A 215 18.98 4.44 4.92
N LEU A 216 17.88 3.81 5.27
CA LEU A 216 16.82 3.41 4.35
C LEU A 216 15.52 4.08 4.76
N SER A 217 15.13 5.14 4.04
CA SER A 217 13.95 5.91 4.39
C SER A 217 12.65 5.13 4.13
N ARG A 218 11.63 5.38 4.97
CA ARG A 218 10.28 4.83 4.79
C ARG A 218 9.68 5.19 3.43
N THR A 219 9.97 6.39 2.90
CA THR A 219 9.53 6.80 1.56
C THR A 219 10.12 5.90 0.46
N THR A 220 11.40 5.56 0.56
CA THR A 220 12.03 4.61 -0.38
C THR A 220 11.39 3.24 -0.30
N MET A 221 11.15 2.72 0.91
CA MET A 221 10.47 1.44 1.12
C MET A 221 9.05 1.46 0.56
N ALA A 222 8.29 2.55 0.80
CA ALA A 222 6.94 2.73 0.27
C ALA A 222 6.92 2.66 -1.27
N ARG A 223 7.80 3.38 -1.93
CA ARG A 223 7.93 3.35 -3.40
C ARG A 223 8.32 1.97 -3.94
N TRP A 224 9.17 1.25 -3.23
CA TRP A 224 9.51 -0.12 -3.62
C TRP A 224 8.30 -1.05 -3.52
N ILE A 225 7.52 -0.94 -2.46
CA ILE A 225 6.30 -1.75 -2.29
C ILE A 225 5.33 -1.50 -3.44
N ILE A 226 5.07 -0.24 -3.81
CA ILE A 226 4.20 0.11 -4.93
C ILE A 226 4.72 -0.50 -6.24
N GLN A 227 6.01 -0.33 -6.54
CA GLN A 227 6.60 -0.87 -7.77
C GLN A 227 6.59 -2.41 -7.82
N VAL A 228 6.72 -3.07 -6.67
CA VAL A 228 6.60 -4.54 -6.57
C VAL A 228 5.15 -4.97 -6.75
N SER A 229 4.19 -4.22 -6.17
CA SER A 229 2.75 -4.47 -6.35
C SER A 229 2.37 -4.52 -7.83
N ASP A 230 2.81 -3.53 -8.63
CA ASP A 230 2.56 -3.50 -10.08
C ASP A 230 3.10 -4.75 -10.80
N LYS A 231 4.21 -5.33 -10.29
CA LYS A 231 4.79 -6.56 -10.86
C LYS A 231 4.03 -7.82 -10.47
N PHE A 232 3.32 -7.79 -9.35
CA PHE A 232 2.50 -8.91 -8.89
C PHE A 232 1.07 -8.91 -9.45
N GLU A 233 0.64 -7.86 -10.13
CA GLU A 233 -0.69 -7.80 -10.74
C GLU A 233 -1.02 -9.04 -11.60
N PRO A 234 -0.15 -9.55 -12.50
CA PRO A 234 -0.44 -10.75 -13.27
C PRO A 234 -0.63 -12.01 -12.39
N LEU A 235 0.08 -12.07 -11.26
CA LEU A 235 -0.09 -13.17 -10.29
C LEU A 235 -1.43 -13.06 -9.57
N TYR A 236 -1.82 -11.84 -9.17
CA TYR A 236 -3.11 -11.58 -8.56
C TYR A 236 -4.26 -11.98 -9.49
N GLU A 237 -4.22 -11.60 -10.76
CA GLU A 237 -5.22 -11.96 -11.76
C GLU A 237 -5.26 -13.49 -12.02
N ALA A 238 -4.11 -14.15 -12.05
CA ALA A 238 -4.07 -15.61 -12.15
C ALA A 238 -4.70 -16.29 -10.93
N LEU A 239 -4.44 -15.80 -9.72
CA LEU A 239 -5.07 -16.30 -8.50
C LEU A 239 -6.57 -16.03 -8.47
N LYS A 240 -7.02 -14.85 -8.94
CA LYS A 240 -8.44 -14.53 -9.09
C LYS A 240 -9.12 -15.49 -10.07
N ALA A 241 -8.52 -15.73 -11.22
CA ALA A 241 -9.04 -16.70 -12.20
C ALA A 241 -9.17 -18.12 -11.60
N HIS A 242 -8.22 -18.56 -10.79
CA HIS A 242 -8.32 -19.82 -10.06
C HIS A 242 -9.38 -19.84 -8.97
N LEU A 243 -9.52 -18.73 -8.24
CA LEU A 243 -10.56 -18.56 -7.21
C LEU A 243 -11.96 -18.70 -7.83
N LEU A 244 -12.21 -18.02 -8.96
CA LEU A 244 -13.49 -18.03 -9.64
C LEU A 244 -13.85 -19.40 -10.29
N GLN A 245 -12.92 -20.32 -10.38
CA GLN A 245 -13.16 -21.70 -10.80
C GLN A 245 -13.54 -22.64 -9.66
N GLN A 246 -13.47 -22.20 -8.40
CA GLN A 246 -13.80 -23.05 -7.25
C GLN A 246 -15.31 -23.20 -7.12
N VAL A 247 -15.74 -24.37 -6.62
CA VAL A 247 -17.17 -24.67 -6.41
C VAL A 247 -17.78 -23.78 -5.33
N VAL A 248 -17.00 -23.44 -4.30
CA VAL A 248 -17.41 -22.57 -3.18
C VAL A 248 -16.42 -21.44 -3.02
N VAL A 249 -16.92 -20.21 -3.02
CA VAL A 249 -16.19 -19.00 -2.65
C VAL A 249 -16.82 -18.44 -1.40
N GLN A 250 -15.99 -17.98 -0.48
CA GLN A 250 -16.40 -17.29 0.73
C GLN A 250 -16.10 -15.80 0.55
N ALA A 251 -17.03 -14.94 0.97
CA ALA A 251 -16.85 -13.49 0.89
C ALA A 251 -17.28 -12.80 2.19
N ASP A 252 -16.51 -11.78 2.56
CA ASP A 252 -16.76 -10.92 3.72
C ASP A 252 -16.16 -9.54 3.45
N GLU A 253 -16.63 -8.50 4.14
CA GLU A 253 -16.07 -7.16 4.02
C GLU A 253 -15.82 -6.51 5.37
N THR A 254 -14.68 -5.86 5.50
CA THR A 254 -14.28 -5.16 6.73
C THR A 254 -14.16 -3.66 6.47
N PRO A 255 -14.74 -2.80 7.33
CA PRO A 255 -14.60 -1.36 7.21
C PRO A 255 -13.14 -0.94 7.43
N LEU A 256 -12.68 -0.02 6.59
CA LEU A 256 -11.32 0.50 6.58
C LEU A 256 -11.35 2.03 6.59
N ASN A 257 -10.56 2.64 7.46
CA ASN A 257 -10.37 4.08 7.47
C ASN A 257 -9.15 4.43 6.61
N VAL A 258 -9.36 5.26 5.59
CA VAL A 258 -8.32 5.75 4.69
C VAL A 258 -8.20 7.25 4.86
N LEU A 259 -7.00 7.75 5.16
CA LEU A 259 -6.76 9.15 5.55
C LEU A 259 -7.17 10.19 4.49
N LYS A 260 -7.15 9.81 3.22
CA LYS A 260 -7.48 10.70 2.10
C LYS A 260 -8.94 10.58 1.63
N GLU A 261 -9.71 9.68 2.24
CA GLU A 261 -11.10 9.44 1.85
C GLU A 261 -12.05 10.05 2.90
N ASP A 262 -12.98 10.89 2.44
CA ASP A 262 -13.98 11.52 3.31
C ASP A 262 -15.07 10.55 3.79
N LYS A 263 -15.09 9.33 3.28
CA LYS A 263 -16.09 8.31 3.57
C LYS A 263 -15.43 6.98 3.94
N GLN A 264 -16.23 6.15 4.60
CA GLN A 264 -15.83 4.81 4.98
C GLN A 264 -15.50 3.96 3.76
N CYS A 265 -14.27 3.43 3.72
CA CYS A 265 -13.84 2.46 2.73
C CYS A 265 -13.93 1.04 3.27
N TYR A 266 -13.77 0.05 2.42
CA TYR A 266 -13.91 -1.36 2.76
C TYR A 266 -12.82 -2.19 2.11
N MET A 267 -12.34 -3.17 2.86
CA MET A 267 -11.52 -4.25 2.34
C MET A 267 -12.43 -5.47 2.17
N TRP A 268 -12.66 -5.86 0.95
CA TRP A 268 -13.39 -7.06 0.60
C TRP A 268 -12.43 -8.23 0.57
N LEU A 269 -12.81 -9.32 1.17
CA LEU A 269 -12.07 -10.58 1.19
C LEU A 269 -12.85 -11.62 0.41
N TYR A 270 -12.20 -12.24 -0.54
CA TYR A 270 -12.71 -13.41 -1.26
C TYR A 270 -11.75 -14.57 -1.07
N CYS A 271 -12.26 -15.71 -0.60
CA CYS A 271 -11.41 -16.86 -0.35
C CYS A 271 -12.06 -18.18 -0.75
N SER A 272 -11.23 -19.18 -0.94
CA SER A 272 -11.64 -20.55 -1.21
C SER A 272 -10.73 -21.53 -0.49
N GLY A 273 -11.18 -22.76 -0.34
CA GLY A 273 -10.45 -23.82 0.32
C GLY A 273 -10.85 -24.02 1.77
N ALA A 274 -10.18 -24.96 2.43
CA ALA A 274 -10.36 -25.28 3.83
C ALA A 274 -9.14 -24.85 4.63
N ASP A 275 -9.31 -24.57 5.93
CA ASP A 275 -8.21 -24.22 6.84
C ASP A 275 -7.14 -25.31 6.93
N SER A 276 -7.53 -26.56 6.74
CA SER A 276 -6.63 -27.71 6.59
C SER A 276 -6.90 -28.36 5.25
N PRO A 277 -5.94 -28.34 4.29
CA PRO A 277 -6.11 -29.04 3.05
C PRO A 277 -6.30 -30.54 3.31
N ASP A 278 -7.47 -31.06 2.97
CA ASP A 278 -7.71 -32.48 3.00
C ASP A 278 -6.98 -33.13 1.81
N ALA A 279 -6.16 -34.11 2.09
CA ALA A 279 -5.49 -34.90 1.06
C ALA A 279 -6.50 -35.60 0.10
N ALA A 280 -7.75 -35.79 0.53
CA ALA A 280 -8.84 -36.29 -0.27
C ALA A 280 -9.37 -35.27 -1.32
N LEU A 281 -9.04 -33.99 -1.19
CA LEU A 281 -9.47 -32.91 -2.08
C LEU A 281 -8.27 -32.19 -2.71
N PRO A 282 -7.44 -32.85 -3.51
CA PRO A 282 -6.17 -32.31 -4.02
C PRO A 282 -6.33 -31.11 -4.95
N ASN A 283 -7.54 -30.90 -5.50
CA ASN A 283 -7.85 -29.79 -6.43
C ASN A 283 -8.39 -28.55 -5.74
N VAL A 284 -8.66 -28.60 -4.44
CA VAL A 284 -9.09 -27.43 -3.66
C VAL A 284 -7.85 -26.60 -3.31
N LYS A 285 -7.87 -25.32 -3.70
CA LYS A 285 -6.79 -24.39 -3.41
C LYS A 285 -7.24 -23.42 -2.31
N ASN A 286 -6.40 -23.25 -1.30
CA ASN A 286 -6.59 -22.20 -0.31
C ASN A 286 -6.07 -20.89 -0.89
N ILE A 287 -7.00 -20.08 -1.38
CA ILE A 287 -6.72 -18.76 -1.95
C ILE A 287 -7.45 -17.72 -1.10
N ALA A 288 -6.79 -16.65 -0.74
CA ALA A 288 -7.39 -15.49 -0.09
C ALA A 288 -6.95 -14.23 -0.84
N LEU A 289 -7.91 -13.49 -1.40
CA LEU A 289 -7.66 -12.26 -2.13
C LEU A 289 -8.37 -11.11 -1.44
N TYR A 290 -7.67 -9.99 -1.35
CA TYR A 290 -8.16 -8.76 -0.79
C TYR A 290 -8.40 -7.76 -1.92
N ASP A 291 -9.59 -7.11 -1.90
CA ASP A 291 -9.99 -6.10 -2.84
C ASP A 291 -10.40 -4.83 -2.10
N TYR A 292 -9.66 -3.74 -2.30
CA TYR A 292 -9.95 -2.45 -1.70
C TYR A 292 -11.02 -1.72 -2.50
N GLN A 293 -12.06 -1.25 -1.80
CA GLN A 293 -13.13 -0.47 -2.41
C GLN A 293 -13.50 0.72 -1.53
N ASN A 294 -13.76 1.86 -2.15
CA ASN A 294 -14.23 3.06 -1.45
C ASN A 294 -15.74 3.03 -1.14
N SER A 295 -16.37 1.88 -1.26
CA SER A 295 -17.82 1.68 -1.10
C SER A 295 -18.13 0.28 -0.60
N ARG A 296 -19.27 0.15 0.10
CA ARG A 296 -19.91 -1.13 0.44
C ARG A 296 -21.04 -1.49 -0.53
N ALA A 297 -21.10 -0.82 -1.67
CA ALA A 297 -22.17 -1.02 -2.63
C ALA A 297 -22.08 -2.37 -3.34
N ARG A 298 -23.25 -2.87 -3.76
CA ARG A 298 -23.39 -4.12 -4.52
C ARG A 298 -22.53 -4.16 -5.80
N ALA A 299 -22.22 -3.01 -6.39
CA ALA A 299 -21.35 -2.93 -7.57
C ALA A 299 -19.96 -3.55 -7.33
N CYS A 300 -19.44 -3.53 -6.09
CA CYS A 300 -18.14 -4.08 -5.76
C CYS A 300 -18.09 -5.60 -5.92
N PRO A 301 -18.93 -6.40 -5.21
CA PRO A 301 -18.92 -7.85 -5.42
C PRO A 301 -19.40 -8.27 -6.81
N VAL A 302 -20.27 -7.50 -7.46
CA VAL A 302 -20.66 -7.75 -8.87
C VAL A 302 -19.44 -7.67 -9.78
N ALA A 303 -18.61 -6.62 -9.67
CA ALA A 303 -17.43 -6.45 -10.51
C ALA A 303 -16.35 -7.52 -10.22
N PHE A 304 -16.18 -7.93 -8.97
CA PHE A 304 -15.20 -8.95 -8.62
C PHE A 304 -15.62 -10.35 -9.08
N LEU A 305 -16.90 -10.71 -8.92
CA LEU A 305 -17.48 -12.04 -9.15
C LEU A 305 -18.19 -12.15 -10.50
N GLU A 306 -17.93 -11.28 -11.46
CA GLU A 306 -18.64 -11.15 -12.74
C GLU A 306 -18.87 -12.49 -13.46
N ASP A 307 -17.83 -13.31 -13.53
CA ASP A 307 -17.83 -14.61 -14.23
C ASP A 307 -18.03 -15.82 -13.30
N TYR A 308 -18.27 -15.58 -12.01
CA TYR A 308 -18.39 -16.68 -11.06
C TYR A 308 -19.76 -17.34 -11.14
N SER A 309 -19.72 -18.68 -11.22
CA SER A 309 -20.92 -19.52 -11.07
C SER A 309 -20.65 -20.63 -10.05
N GLY A 310 -21.38 -20.60 -8.95
CA GLY A 310 -21.16 -21.58 -7.87
C GLY A 310 -21.85 -21.17 -6.58
N TYR A 311 -21.33 -21.65 -5.44
CA TYR A 311 -21.83 -21.32 -4.13
C TYR A 311 -21.03 -20.18 -3.51
N LEU A 312 -21.71 -19.09 -3.11
CA LEU A 312 -21.10 -17.97 -2.41
C LEU A 312 -21.53 -17.97 -0.95
N GLN A 313 -20.59 -18.22 -0.05
CA GLN A 313 -20.85 -18.20 1.39
C GLN A 313 -20.56 -16.83 1.98
N THR A 314 -21.60 -16.18 2.55
CA THR A 314 -21.53 -14.84 3.13
C THR A 314 -22.22 -14.77 4.50
N ASP A 315 -22.11 -13.61 5.15
CA ASP A 315 -22.85 -13.30 6.39
C ASP A 315 -24.34 -13.00 6.16
N GLY A 316 -24.78 -12.93 4.90
CA GLY A 316 -26.15 -12.56 4.49
C GLY A 316 -26.31 -11.05 4.27
N TYR A 317 -25.23 -10.31 4.02
CA TYR A 317 -25.32 -8.92 3.61
C TYR A 317 -25.95 -8.78 2.22
N GLY A 318 -26.93 -7.86 2.08
CA GLY A 318 -27.74 -7.72 0.87
C GLY A 318 -26.99 -7.29 -0.40
N ALA A 319 -25.72 -6.87 -0.31
CA ALA A 319 -24.90 -6.58 -1.49
C ALA A 319 -24.60 -7.83 -2.33
N TYR A 320 -24.63 -9.01 -1.72
CA TYR A 320 -24.42 -10.30 -2.40
C TYR A 320 -25.70 -10.88 -3.00
N ASP A 321 -26.88 -10.29 -2.74
CA ASP A 321 -28.14 -10.80 -3.25
C ASP A 321 -28.30 -10.59 -4.74
N GLY A 322 -28.86 -11.55 -5.45
CA GLY A 322 -29.20 -11.46 -6.88
C GLY A 322 -27.99 -11.34 -7.80
N LEU A 323 -26.85 -11.89 -7.43
CA LEU A 323 -25.76 -12.18 -8.36
C LEU A 323 -26.23 -13.28 -9.32
N HIS A 324 -26.09 -13.04 -10.62
CA HIS A 324 -26.50 -14.02 -11.63
C HIS A 324 -25.59 -15.26 -11.56
N HIS A 325 -26.18 -16.45 -11.68
CA HIS A 325 -25.47 -17.73 -11.63
C HIS A 325 -24.79 -18.10 -10.30
N VAL A 326 -25.02 -17.34 -9.23
CA VAL A 326 -24.47 -17.58 -7.90
C VAL A 326 -25.56 -18.08 -6.95
N THR A 327 -25.28 -19.17 -6.23
CA THR A 327 -26.14 -19.69 -5.15
C THR A 327 -25.62 -19.18 -3.80
N ASN A 328 -26.35 -18.28 -3.15
CA ASN A 328 -25.97 -17.75 -1.85
C ASN A 328 -26.14 -18.79 -0.75
N VAL A 329 -25.12 -18.94 0.09
CA VAL A 329 -25.08 -19.83 1.25
C VAL A 329 -24.76 -19.02 2.51
N GLY A 330 -25.57 -19.18 3.55
CA GLY A 330 -25.36 -18.47 4.82
C GLY A 330 -24.20 -19.07 5.63
N CYS A 331 -23.38 -18.22 6.22
CA CYS A 331 -22.33 -18.63 7.15
C CYS A 331 -22.92 -19.08 8.49
N LEU A 332 -22.69 -20.35 8.88
CA LEU A 332 -23.16 -20.91 10.14
C LEU A 332 -22.57 -20.21 11.37
N ALA A 333 -21.35 -19.69 11.29
CA ALA A 333 -20.73 -18.92 12.36
C ALA A 333 -21.49 -17.62 12.65
N HIS A 334 -21.96 -16.93 11.61
CA HIS A 334 -22.79 -15.74 11.74
C HIS A 334 -24.19 -16.07 12.26
N ALA A 335 -24.81 -17.14 11.77
CA ALA A 335 -26.07 -17.62 12.30
C ALA A 335 -25.97 -17.96 13.81
N ARG A 336 -24.93 -18.74 14.21
CA ARG A 336 -24.68 -19.05 15.62
C ARG A 336 -24.52 -17.80 16.47
N ARG A 337 -23.80 -16.76 15.98
CA ARG A 337 -23.63 -15.49 16.72
C ARG A 337 -24.97 -14.83 17.03
N LYS A 338 -25.90 -14.78 16.07
CA LYS A 338 -27.25 -14.24 16.28
C LYS A 338 -28.03 -14.99 17.38
N PHE A 339 -27.91 -16.31 17.45
CA PHE A 339 -28.51 -17.08 18.54
C PHE A 339 -27.86 -16.80 19.90
N MET A 340 -26.53 -16.61 19.93
CA MET A 340 -25.83 -16.26 21.17
C MET A 340 -26.17 -14.86 21.65
N ASP A 341 -26.38 -13.91 20.76
CA ASP A 341 -26.77 -12.54 21.10
C ASP A 341 -28.23 -12.46 21.59
N ALA A 342 -29.10 -13.28 21.03
CA ALA A 342 -30.51 -13.40 21.51
C ALA A 342 -30.62 -14.04 22.91
N LYS A 343 -29.57 -14.73 23.38
CA LYS A 343 -29.53 -15.33 24.71
C LYS A 343 -29.07 -14.34 25.80
N LYS A 344 -28.49 -13.21 25.45
CA LYS A 344 -28.13 -12.12 26.38
C LYS A 344 -29.34 -11.26 26.71
#